data_9550b70e3dd9dff2ba36cc6584095981
#
_entry.id   9550b70e3dd9dff2ba36cc6584095981
#
_cell.length_a   1.000
_cell.length_b   1.000
_cell.length_c   1.000
_cell.angle_alpha   90.00
_cell.angle_beta   90.00
_cell.angle_gamma   90.00
#
_symmetry.space_group_name_H-M   'P 1'
#
loop_
_entity.id
_entity.type
_entity.pdbx_description
1 polymer ?
#
loop_
_entity_poly.entity_id
_entity_poly.type
_entity_poly.pdbx_seq_one_letter_code
_entity_poly.pdbx_strand_id
1 'polypeptide(L)'
;MRRHRAYLTGLDAVLGDGDHGDNMAIGFRAVSEVIEDLPPDATPGVVIRAAGHRLVAAVGGASGPLYGTAFIAAGHVAGDARMVGVETLASMLDSAATALARRGRCAVGDKTILDALRPAADAFAAAATKGSPLQGCVAVAVTAARDGMLGTRPLIARRGLALRMGTRSIGHLDPGAVSCYLL
;
A
#
# COMPACT_ATOMS: atom_id res chain seq x y z
N MET A 1 6.82 -9.49 2.66
CA MET A 1 7.29 -8.60 3.72
C MET A 1 8.42 -9.21 4.55
N ARG A 2 8.38 -10.45 5.06
CA ARG A 2 9.48 -11.04 5.89
C ARG A 2 10.88 -10.90 5.27
N ARG A 3 11.05 -11.18 3.97
CA ARG A 3 12.34 -11.09 3.26
C ARG A 3 12.90 -9.67 3.19
N HIS A 4 12.07 -8.66 3.26
CA HIS A 4 12.43 -7.26 3.12
C HIS A 4 12.45 -6.50 4.45
N ARG A 5 12.24 -7.19 5.59
CA ARG A 5 12.15 -6.62 6.93
C ARG A 5 13.36 -5.71 7.24
N ALA A 6 14.56 -6.26 7.19
CA ALA A 6 15.79 -5.53 7.52
C ALA A 6 16.01 -4.32 6.58
N TYR A 7 15.69 -4.48 5.28
CA TYR A 7 15.82 -3.41 4.31
C TYR A 7 14.85 -2.25 4.62
N LEU A 8 13.57 -2.54 4.87
CA LEU A 8 12.57 -1.53 5.22
C LEU A 8 12.88 -0.84 6.55
N THR A 9 13.32 -1.60 7.56
CA THR A 9 13.79 -1.07 8.85
C THR A 9 14.98 -0.11 8.65
N GLY A 10 15.94 -0.48 7.80
CA GLY A 10 17.09 0.37 7.49
C GLY A 10 16.74 1.67 6.79
N LEU A 11 15.76 1.65 5.87
CA LEU A 11 15.25 2.87 5.25
C LEU A 11 14.57 3.79 6.26
N ASP A 12 13.77 3.20 7.13
CA ASP A 12 13.01 3.95 8.13
C ASP A 12 13.89 4.50 9.25
N ALA A 13 14.97 3.82 9.63
CA ALA A 13 15.94 4.30 10.60
C ALA A 13 16.59 5.63 10.20
N VAL A 14 16.59 5.96 8.89
CA VAL A 14 17.11 7.23 8.38
C VAL A 14 16.05 8.33 8.42
N LEU A 15 14.79 8.01 8.20
CA LEU A 15 13.69 8.98 8.02
C LEU A 15 12.69 9.00 9.18
N GLY A 16 12.65 7.94 9.98
CA GLY A 16 11.69 7.71 11.06
C GLY A 16 12.32 7.17 12.33
N ASP A 17 11.66 6.18 12.91
CA ASP A 17 12.06 5.53 14.17
C ASP A 17 12.63 4.11 13.98
N GLY A 18 12.75 3.66 12.73
CA GLY A 18 13.38 2.38 12.37
C GLY A 18 12.53 1.16 12.66
N ASP A 19 11.21 1.28 12.72
CA ASP A 19 10.31 0.17 13.05
C ASP A 19 9.45 -0.34 11.87
N HIS A 20 9.47 0.37 10.73
CA HIS A 20 8.56 0.09 9.61
C HIS A 20 8.66 -1.35 9.08
N GLY A 21 9.86 -1.88 8.93
CA GLY A 21 10.05 -3.26 8.46
C GLY A 21 9.53 -4.30 9.46
N ASP A 22 9.70 -4.06 10.73
CA ASP A 22 9.21 -4.91 11.82
C ASP A 22 7.69 -4.88 11.87
N ASN A 23 7.11 -3.71 11.84
CA ASN A 23 5.67 -3.49 11.82
C ASN A 23 5.02 -4.19 10.61
N MET A 24 5.59 -4.05 9.41
CA MET A 24 5.11 -4.72 8.21
C MET A 24 5.20 -6.25 8.33
N ALA A 25 6.29 -6.78 8.89
CA ALA A 25 6.45 -8.22 9.08
C ALA A 25 5.45 -8.79 10.10
N ILE A 26 5.20 -8.08 11.20
CA ILE A 26 4.19 -8.43 12.21
C ILE A 26 2.80 -8.41 11.59
N GLY A 27 2.44 -7.32 10.90
CA GLY A 27 1.13 -7.15 10.31
C GLY A 27 0.79 -8.25 9.29
N PHE A 28 1.70 -8.52 8.34
CA PHE A 28 1.45 -9.53 7.31
C PHE A 28 1.51 -10.97 7.84
N ARG A 29 2.16 -11.24 8.97
CA ARG A 29 1.99 -12.51 9.67
C ARG A 29 0.58 -12.63 10.23
N ALA A 30 0.12 -11.62 10.94
CA ALA A 30 -1.23 -11.62 11.50
C ALA A 30 -2.32 -11.68 10.41
N VAL A 31 -2.07 -11.10 9.22
CA VAL A 31 -2.94 -11.28 8.05
C VAL A 31 -2.97 -12.74 7.59
N SER A 32 -1.82 -13.42 7.51
CA SER A 32 -1.81 -14.84 7.15
C SER A 32 -2.63 -15.69 8.12
N GLU A 33 -2.47 -15.44 9.42
CA GLU A 33 -3.23 -16.14 10.48
C GLU A 33 -4.75 -15.93 10.32
N VAL A 34 -5.22 -14.68 10.15
CA VAL A 34 -6.65 -14.43 10.00
C VAL A 34 -7.24 -15.01 8.71
N ILE A 35 -6.46 -15.09 7.64
CA ILE A 35 -6.93 -15.70 6.37
C ILE A 35 -7.09 -17.22 6.52
N GLU A 36 -6.21 -17.89 7.28
CA GLU A 36 -6.31 -19.33 7.54
C GLU A 36 -7.57 -19.68 8.35
N ASP A 37 -8.08 -18.76 9.18
CA ASP A 37 -9.29 -18.93 9.98
C ASP A 37 -10.59 -18.63 9.20
N LEU A 38 -10.51 -18.10 7.97
CA LEU A 38 -11.70 -17.77 7.18
C LEU A 38 -12.33 -19.04 6.56
N PRO A 39 -13.66 -19.03 6.34
CA PRO A 39 -14.33 -20.12 5.62
C PRO A 39 -13.68 -20.33 4.23
N PRO A 40 -13.59 -21.59 3.74
CA PRO A 40 -12.98 -21.90 2.45
C PRO A 40 -13.67 -21.24 1.26
N ASP A 41 -14.92 -20.85 1.40
CA ASP A 41 -15.75 -20.17 0.39
C ASP A 41 -15.80 -18.65 0.61
N ALA A 42 -14.98 -18.10 1.47
CA ALA A 42 -14.90 -16.66 1.70
C ALA A 42 -14.62 -15.90 0.39
N THR A 43 -15.42 -14.87 0.11
CA THR A 43 -15.27 -14.07 -1.11
C THR A 43 -14.01 -13.18 -1.03
N PRO A 44 -13.44 -12.76 -2.17
CA PRO A 44 -12.30 -11.84 -2.18
C PRO A 44 -12.51 -10.60 -1.32
N GLY A 45 -13.73 -10.03 -1.32
CA GLY A 45 -14.07 -8.88 -0.50
C GLY A 45 -13.98 -9.17 1.01
N VAL A 46 -14.44 -10.34 1.45
CA VAL A 46 -14.32 -10.79 2.86
C VAL A 46 -12.86 -10.93 3.24
N VAL A 47 -12.06 -11.63 2.43
CA VAL A 47 -10.63 -11.85 2.68
C VAL A 47 -9.87 -10.53 2.81
N ILE A 48 -10.08 -9.61 1.86
CA ILE A 48 -9.37 -8.33 1.82
C ILE A 48 -9.79 -7.43 3.00
N ARG A 49 -11.09 -7.39 3.37
CA ARG A 49 -11.54 -6.65 4.56
C ARG A 49 -10.96 -7.23 5.85
N ALA A 50 -10.96 -8.56 6.00
CA ALA A 50 -10.38 -9.23 7.16
C ALA A 50 -8.88 -8.90 7.31
N ALA A 51 -8.12 -8.97 6.21
CA ALA A 51 -6.73 -8.54 6.16
C ALA A 51 -6.57 -7.06 6.59
N GLY A 52 -7.41 -6.17 6.08
CA GLY A 52 -7.38 -4.76 6.43
C GLY A 52 -7.65 -4.51 7.92
N HIS A 53 -8.68 -5.11 8.48
CA HIS A 53 -8.98 -5.01 9.93
C HIS A 53 -7.82 -5.56 10.78
N ARG A 54 -7.22 -6.67 10.35
CA ARG A 54 -6.09 -7.26 11.06
C ARG A 54 -4.85 -6.37 11.03
N LEU A 55 -4.58 -5.70 9.90
CA LEU A 55 -3.49 -4.71 9.79
C LEU A 55 -3.70 -3.54 10.75
N VAL A 56 -4.92 -2.98 10.83
CA VAL A 56 -5.23 -1.91 11.79
C VAL A 56 -4.96 -2.35 13.22
N ALA A 57 -5.29 -3.59 13.57
CA ALA A 57 -5.19 -4.09 14.94
C ALA A 57 -3.76 -4.51 15.33
N ALA A 58 -2.97 -5.02 14.37
CA ALA A 58 -1.69 -5.67 14.65
C ALA A 58 -0.46 -4.78 14.39
N VAL A 59 -0.58 -3.74 13.57
CA VAL A 59 0.54 -2.91 13.14
C VAL A 59 0.54 -1.58 13.89
N GLY A 60 1.65 -1.29 14.55
CA GLY A 60 1.87 -0.02 15.23
C GLY A 60 2.10 1.15 14.27
N GLY A 61 2.20 2.34 14.83
CA GLY A 61 2.51 3.56 14.08
C GLY A 61 1.44 3.94 13.06
N ALA A 62 1.84 4.62 12.00
CA ALA A 62 0.94 5.07 10.93
C ALA A 62 0.62 3.96 9.91
N SER A 63 1.50 2.96 9.76
CA SER A 63 1.40 1.95 8.71
C SER A 63 0.16 1.08 8.84
N GLY A 64 -0.19 0.64 10.05
CA GLY A 64 -1.40 -0.16 10.30
C GLY A 64 -2.68 0.54 9.84
N PRO A 65 -2.99 1.72 10.37
CA PRO A 65 -4.13 2.50 9.93
C PRO A 65 -4.15 2.83 8.43
N LEU A 66 -3.01 3.10 7.81
CA LEU A 66 -2.95 3.45 6.39
C LEU A 66 -3.20 2.24 5.50
N TYR A 67 -2.42 1.17 5.66
CA TYR A 67 -2.62 -0.07 4.89
C TYR A 67 -3.98 -0.69 5.17
N GLY A 68 -4.37 -0.77 6.45
CA GLY A 68 -5.66 -1.33 6.82
C GLY A 68 -6.83 -0.59 6.20
N THR A 69 -6.81 0.76 6.19
CA THR A 69 -7.84 1.57 5.53
C THR A 69 -7.89 1.31 4.02
N ALA A 70 -6.73 1.20 3.37
CA ALA A 70 -6.66 0.89 1.93
C ALA A 70 -7.25 -0.48 1.61
N PHE A 71 -6.89 -1.52 2.37
CA PHE A 71 -7.42 -2.87 2.20
C PHE A 71 -8.92 -2.93 2.47
N ILE A 72 -9.41 -2.31 3.54
CA ILE A 72 -10.85 -2.26 3.86
C ILE A 72 -11.62 -1.59 2.72
N ALA A 73 -11.15 -0.46 2.22
CA ALA A 73 -11.80 0.25 1.12
C ALA A 73 -11.86 -0.58 -0.16
N ALA A 74 -10.76 -1.24 -0.53
CA ALA A 74 -10.71 -2.16 -1.66
C ALA A 74 -11.69 -3.34 -1.47
N GLY A 75 -11.73 -3.94 -0.29
CA GLY A 75 -12.63 -5.06 0.01
C GLY A 75 -14.11 -4.68 -0.01
N HIS A 76 -14.47 -3.44 0.30
CA HIS A 76 -15.85 -2.95 0.13
C HIS A 76 -16.25 -2.86 -1.34
N VAL A 77 -15.34 -2.44 -2.23
CA VAL A 77 -15.59 -2.41 -3.67
C VAL A 77 -15.76 -3.81 -4.25
N ALA A 78 -14.97 -4.79 -3.79
CA ALA A 78 -15.11 -6.19 -4.20
C ALA A 78 -16.45 -6.79 -3.77
N GLY A 79 -17.03 -6.31 -2.67
CA GLY A 79 -18.32 -6.76 -2.16
C GLY A 79 -18.36 -8.27 -1.90
N ASP A 80 -19.46 -8.90 -2.30
CA ASP A 80 -19.69 -10.34 -2.12
C ASP A 80 -19.46 -11.14 -3.42
N ALA A 81 -18.84 -10.52 -4.43
CA ALA A 81 -18.52 -11.19 -5.69
C ALA A 81 -17.54 -12.35 -5.46
N ARG A 82 -17.84 -13.52 -6.03
CA ARG A 82 -16.97 -14.70 -5.95
C ARG A 82 -15.71 -14.59 -6.81
N MET A 83 -15.74 -13.72 -7.82
CA MET A 83 -14.61 -13.43 -8.69
C MET A 83 -14.52 -11.92 -8.92
N VAL A 84 -13.31 -11.42 -9.00
CA VAL A 84 -13.01 -10.00 -9.26
C VAL A 84 -12.43 -9.87 -10.67
N GLY A 85 -13.16 -9.15 -11.53
CA GLY A 85 -12.70 -8.80 -12.87
C GLY A 85 -11.72 -7.61 -12.87
N VAL A 86 -11.18 -7.32 -14.06
CA VAL A 86 -10.17 -6.25 -14.24
C VAL A 86 -10.74 -4.88 -13.86
N GLU A 87 -11.97 -4.57 -14.27
CA GLU A 87 -12.63 -3.29 -13.98
C GLU A 87 -12.91 -3.13 -12.48
N THR A 88 -13.34 -4.20 -11.83
CA THR A 88 -13.55 -4.19 -10.38
C THR A 88 -12.22 -4.00 -9.65
N LEU A 89 -11.14 -4.66 -10.09
CA LEU A 89 -9.83 -4.49 -9.50
C LEU A 89 -9.28 -3.06 -9.69
N ALA A 90 -9.52 -2.44 -10.85
CA ALA A 90 -9.22 -1.02 -11.06
C ALA A 90 -9.93 -0.13 -10.04
N SER A 91 -11.22 -0.36 -9.82
CA SER A 91 -12.03 0.37 -8.84
C SER A 91 -11.58 0.11 -7.40
N MET A 92 -11.14 -1.10 -7.08
CA MET A 92 -10.56 -1.46 -5.78
C MET A 92 -9.27 -0.69 -5.50
N LEU A 93 -8.37 -0.62 -6.49
CA LEU A 93 -7.10 0.12 -6.37
C LEU A 93 -7.35 1.62 -6.22
N ASP A 94 -8.27 2.18 -6.99
CA ASP A 94 -8.67 3.59 -6.86
C ASP A 94 -9.24 3.90 -5.48
N SER A 95 -10.16 3.07 -5.00
CA SER A 95 -10.76 3.21 -3.67
C SER A 95 -9.70 3.10 -2.56
N ALA A 96 -8.75 2.16 -2.68
CA ALA A 96 -7.64 2.00 -1.75
C ALA A 96 -6.77 3.26 -1.68
N ALA A 97 -6.35 3.80 -2.84
CA ALA A 97 -5.51 5.00 -2.90
C ALA A 97 -6.25 6.24 -2.37
N THR A 98 -7.53 6.39 -2.70
CA THR A 98 -8.37 7.49 -2.22
C THR A 98 -8.58 7.42 -0.71
N ALA A 99 -8.88 6.25 -0.17
CA ALA A 99 -9.06 6.06 1.26
C ALA A 99 -7.77 6.30 2.04
N LEU A 100 -6.64 5.84 1.51
CA LEU A 100 -5.31 6.07 2.08
C LEU A 100 -4.96 7.57 2.09
N ALA A 101 -5.18 8.27 0.97
CA ALA A 101 -4.94 9.71 0.86
C ALA A 101 -5.73 10.51 1.91
N ARG A 102 -7.00 10.17 2.08
CA ARG A 102 -7.87 10.78 3.10
C ARG A 102 -7.41 10.48 4.51
N ARG A 103 -7.08 9.20 4.81
CA ARG A 103 -6.63 8.76 6.13
C ARG A 103 -5.30 9.41 6.51
N GLY A 104 -4.35 9.45 5.57
CA GLY A 104 -3.01 10.03 5.75
C GLY A 104 -2.99 11.56 5.60
N ARG A 105 -4.09 12.16 5.14
CA ARG A 105 -4.14 13.60 4.78
C ARG A 105 -2.97 13.97 3.88
N CYS A 106 -2.67 13.10 2.89
CA CYS A 106 -1.52 13.26 2.01
C CYS A 106 -1.91 13.29 0.54
N ALA A 107 -1.04 13.85 -0.27
CA ALA A 107 -1.11 13.90 -1.72
C ALA A 107 0.16 13.30 -2.33
N VAL A 108 0.11 12.97 -3.61
CA VAL A 108 1.32 12.62 -4.38
C VAL A 108 2.28 13.81 -4.34
N GLY A 109 3.55 13.56 -4.07
CA GLY A 109 4.58 14.57 -3.83
C GLY A 109 4.84 14.88 -2.35
N ASP A 110 4.06 14.32 -1.42
CA ASP A 110 4.27 14.47 0.02
C ASP A 110 5.35 13.52 0.59
N LYS A 111 5.90 12.64 -0.24
CA LYS A 111 6.89 11.61 0.10
C LYS A 111 6.29 10.59 1.08
N THR A 112 5.36 9.80 0.58
CA THR A 112 4.58 8.81 1.35
C THR A 112 4.29 7.56 0.51
N ILE A 113 3.69 6.56 1.12
CA ILE A 113 3.12 5.38 0.45
C ILE A 113 2.25 5.73 -0.77
N LEU A 114 1.55 6.88 -0.75
CA LEU A 114 0.66 7.31 -1.83
C LEU A 114 1.42 7.62 -3.12
N ASP A 115 2.70 8.00 -3.02
CA ASP A 115 3.55 8.27 -4.18
C ASP A 115 3.81 7.02 -5.03
N ALA A 116 3.67 5.83 -4.46
CA ALA A 116 3.70 4.56 -5.19
C ALA A 116 2.28 4.08 -5.56
N LEU A 117 1.34 4.12 -4.61
CA LEU A 117 0.01 3.52 -4.77
C LEU A 117 -0.85 4.27 -5.81
N ARG A 118 -0.86 5.60 -5.78
CA ARG A 118 -1.72 6.39 -6.69
C ARG A 118 -1.31 6.21 -8.16
N PRO A 119 -0.01 6.38 -8.54
CA PRO A 119 0.41 6.10 -9.92
C PRO A 119 0.13 4.66 -10.36
N ALA A 120 0.29 3.67 -9.48
CA ALA A 120 -0.05 2.28 -9.78
C ALA A 120 -1.54 2.10 -10.10
N ALA A 121 -2.42 2.65 -9.27
CA ALA A 121 -3.87 2.60 -9.48
C ALA A 121 -4.29 3.27 -10.79
N ASP A 122 -3.74 4.45 -11.08
CA ASP A 122 -4.03 5.20 -12.30
C ASP A 122 -3.56 4.46 -13.56
N ALA A 123 -2.34 3.89 -13.53
CA ALA A 123 -1.81 3.11 -14.65
C ALA A 123 -2.62 1.83 -14.88
N PHE A 124 -3.01 1.14 -13.81
CA PHE A 124 -3.88 -0.04 -13.91
C PHE A 124 -5.21 0.31 -14.57
N ALA A 125 -5.89 1.35 -14.08
CA ALA A 125 -7.18 1.79 -14.60
C ALA A 125 -7.10 2.21 -16.06
N ALA A 126 -6.06 2.94 -16.45
CA ALA A 126 -5.84 3.35 -17.83
C ALA A 126 -5.61 2.16 -18.77
N ALA A 127 -4.91 1.11 -18.33
CA ALA A 127 -4.70 -0.10 -19.10
C ALA A 127 -6.00 -0.92 -19.18
N ALA A 128 -6.76 -1.05 -18.09
CA ALA A 128 -8.05 -1.71 -18.05
C ALA A 128 -9.04 -1.07 -19.03
N THR A 129 -9.15 0.25 -19.04
CA THR A 129 -10.00 1.01 -19.97
C THR A 129 -9.65 0.75 -21.45
N LYS A 130 -8.38 0.46 -21.75
CA LYS A 130 -7.93 0.10 -23.09
C LYS A 130 -8.16 -1.38 -23.44
N GLY A 131 -8.80 -2.15 -22.56
CA GLY A 131 -9.06 -3.57 -22.77
C GLY A 131 -7.83 -4.47 -22.58
N SER A 132 -6.78 -4.01 -21.89
CA SER A 132 -5.61 -4.83 -21.62
C SER A 132 -5.97 -6.02 -20.73
N PRO A 133 -5.37 -7.21 -20.96
CA PRO A 133 -5.55 -8.34 -20.07
C PRO A 133 -4.96 -8.04 -18.68
N LEU A 134 -5.40 -8.78 -17.65
CA LEU A 134 -5.01 -8.58 -16.26
C LEU A 134 -3.48 -8.46 -16.09
N GLN A 135 -2.72 -9.37 -16.73
CA GLN A 135 -1.26 -9.34 -16.67
C GLN A 135 -0.66 -8.04 -17.22
N GLY A 136 -1.24 -7.49 -18.30
CA GLY A 136 -0.83 -6.20 -18.86
C GLY A 136 -1.12 -5.05 -17.91
N CYS A 137 -2.31 -5.03 -17.29
CA CYS A 137 -2.67 -4.03 -16.29
C CYS A 137 -1.75 -4.08 -15.06
N VAL A 138 -1.45 -5.28 -14.58
CA VAL A 138 -0.51 -5.46 -13.44
C VAL A 138 0.90 -5.00 -13.80
N ALA A 139 1.41 -5.35 -14.98
CA ALA A 139 2.76 -4.97 -15.39
C ALA A 139 2.97 -3.46 -15.42
N VAL A 140 2.00 -2.71 -15.99
CA VAL A 140 2.12 -1.23 -16.01
C VAL A 140 1.92 -0.62 -14.63
N ALA A 141 1.07 -1.19 -13.78
CA ALA A 141 0.89 -0.75 -12.40
C ALA A 141 2.16 -0.93 -11.57
N VAL A 142 2.83 -2.09 -11.67
CA VAL A 142 4.11 -2.36 -11.00
C VAL A 142 5.18 -1.36 -11.46
N THR A 143 5.25 -1.07 -12.76
CA THR A 143 6.18 -0.07 -13.31
C THR A 143 5.90 1.30 -12.72
N ALA A 144 4.64 1.73 -12.72
CA ALA A 144 4.23 3.02 -12.17
C ALA A 144 4.48 3.13 -10.65
N ALA A 145 4.23 2.04 -9.89
CA ALA A 145 4.55 1.98 -8.47
C ALA A 145 6.05 2.15 -8.22
N ARG A 146 6.89 1.46 -9.02
CA ARG A 146 8.36 1.57 -8.94
C ARG A 146 8.82 2.99 -9.22
N ASP A 147 8.32 3.60 -10.28
CA ASP A 147 8.73 4.94 -10.69
C ASP A 147 8.29 5.98 -9.65
N GLY A 148 7.08 5.86 -9.13
CA GLY A 148 6.56 6.67 -8.03
C GLY A 148 7.40 6.50 -6.75
N MET A 149 7.72 5.28 -6.38
CA MET A 149 8.61 4.98 -5.24
C MET A 149 9.99 5.61 -5.43
N LEU A 150 10.62 5.47 -6.60
CA LEU A 150 11.91 6.08 -6.91
C LEU A 150 11.82 7.61 -6.91
N GLY A 151 10.71 8.16 -7.38
CA GLY A 151 10.39 9.58 -7.38
C GLY A 151 10.34 10.22 -5.98
N THR A 152 10.21 9.42 -4.91
CA THR A 152 10.25 9.95 -3.53
C THR A 152 11.65 10.43 -3.12
N ARG A 153 12.71 9.96 -3.77
CA ARG A 153 14.09 10.28 -3.40
C ARG A 153 14.41 11.78 -3.39
N PRO A 154 14.06 12.57 -4.42
CA PRO A 154 14.34 14.01 -4.44
C PRO A 154 13.37 14.84 -3.60
N LEU A 155 12.27 14.27 -3.10
CA LEU A 155 11.24 15.02 -2.38
C LEU A 155 11.66 15.34 -0.95
N ILE A 156 11.14 16.46 -0.43
CA ILE A 156 11.13 16.79 0.98
C ILE A 156 9.89 16.14 1.59
N ALA A 157 10.06 15.39 2.70
CA ALA A 157 8.94 14.77 3.39
C ALA A 157 8.02 15.84 4.00
N ARG A 158 6.71 15.68 3.75
CA ARG A 158 5.65 16.57 4.23
C ARG A 158 4.69 15.89 5.20
N ARG A 159 4.89 14.59 5.48
CA ARG A 159 4.06 13.77 6.36
C ARG A 159 4.91 12.83 7.21
N GLY A 160 4.26 12.27 8.24
CA GLY A 160 4.87 11.28 9.11
C GLY A 160 6.05 11.81 9.92
N LEU A 161 6.86 10.89 10.43
CA LEU A 161 8.06 11.23 11.22
C LEU A 161 9.11 11.90 10.36
N ALA A 162 9.22 11.52 9.10
CA ALA A 162 10.17 12.11 8.13
C ALA A 162 9.97 13.62 7.92
N LEU A 163 8.76 14.17 8.19
CA LEU A 163 8.52 15.62 8.18
C LEU A 163 9.52 16.39 9.07
N ARG A 164 9.91 15.81 10.21
CA ARG A 164 10.84 16.43 11.17
C ARG A 164 12.27 16.56 10.62
N MET A 165 12.58 15.82 9.55
CA MET A 165 13.89 15.85 8.91
C MET A 165 14.05 17.07 7.98
N GLY A 166 12.93 17.63 7.48
CA GLY A 166 12.96 18.73 6.51
C GLY A 166 13.79 18.38 5.28
N THR A 167 14.71 19.24 4.88
CA THR A 167 15.60 19.03 3.72
C THR A 167 16.52 17.81 3.86
N ARG A 168 16.82 17.36 5.07
CA ARG A 168 17.60 16.12 5.31
C ARG A 168 16.91 14.86 4.83
N SER A 169 15.59 14.92 4.55
CA SER A 169 14.86 13.80 3.95
C SER A 169 15.18 13.61 2.45
N ILE A 170 15.78 14.61 1.79
CA ILE A 170 16.18 14.51 0.37
C ILE A 170 17.30 13.47 0.23
N GLY A 171 17.28 12.73 -0.88
CA GLY A 171 18.26 11.68 -1.19
C GLY A 171 17.86 10.29 -0.70
N HIS A 172 16.84 10.18 0.14
CA HIS A 172 16.36 8.92 0.72
C HIS A 172 15.01 8.52 0.13
N LEU A 173 14.78 7.21 -0.04
CA LEU A 173 13.48 6.65 -0.45
C LEU A 173 12.52 6.65 0.75
N ASP A 174 11.24 6.92 0.48
CA ASP A 174 10.20 6.74 1.51
C ASP A 174 9.99 5.25 1.82
N PRO A 175 10.10 4.80 3.08
CA PRO A 175 9.92 3.39 3.43
C PRO A 175 8.50 2.88 3.13
N GLY A 176 7.48 3.73 3.28
CA GLY A 176 6.10 3.40 2.93
C GLY A 176 5.90 3.19 1.42
N ALA A 177 6.49 4.05 0.58
CA ALA A 177 6.45 3.87 -0.88
C ALA A 177 7.20 2.60 -1.31
N VAL A 178 8.33 2.28 -0.66
CA VAL A 178 9.08 1.05 -0.92
C VAL A 178 8.25 -0.17 -0.53
N SER A 179 7.64 -0.19 0.65
CA SER A 179 6.81 -1.33 1.07
C SER A 179 5.56 -1.50 0.21
N CYS A 180 4.99 -0.41 -0.31
CA CYS A 180 3.88 -0.45 -1.27
C CYS A 180 4.30 -1.11 -2.59
N TYR A 181 5.43 -0.74 -3.14
CA TYR A 181 5.97 -1.36 -4.37
C TYR A 181 6.28 -2.85 -4.18
N LEU A 182 6.69 -3.27 -2.99
CA LEU A 182 7.03 -4.66 -2.67
C LEU A 182 5.79 -5.56 -2.41
N LEU A 183 4.60 -4.99 -2.25
CA LEU A 183 3.32 -5.69 -2.13
C LEU A 183 2.69 -5.95 -3.48
#